data_da52666efd7bae635074c17bd6ee5c02
#
_entry.id   da52666efd7bae635074c17bd6ee5c02
#
_cell.length_a   1.000
_cell.length_b   1.000
_cell.length_c   1.000
_cell.angle_alpha   90.00
_cell.angle_beta   90.00
_cell.angle_gamma   90.00
#
_symmetry.space_group_name_H-M   'P 1'
#
loop_
_entity.id
_entity.type
_entity.pdbx_description
1 polymer ?
#
loop_
_entity_poly.entity_id
_entity_poly.type
_entity_poly.pdbx_seq_one_letter_code
_entity_poly.pdbx_strand_id
1 'polypeptide(L)'
;MASTPRTSRASFQWNDPLLLDSQLLDDERAVRDAARAYCQDRLMPRVTEAFRHERTDAAIFREMGELGLLGPTIPEPYGGAGLNYVSYGLIAREVERVDSGYRSMMSVQSSLVMVPIFEFGNEATKQKYLPKLATGEWIGCFGLTEPNHGSDPGSMVTRARKVDGGYSLSGAKMWITNSPVADVFVVWAKDDEGQIRGFVLEKGWKGLSAPAIHGKVGLRASITGEIVMDEVFCPEENAFPEVRGLKGPFTCLNSARYGIAWGALGAAEFCLETARQYTLDRKQFGRPLAANQLVQKKLADMLTDIALGLQGCLRLGRMKDDGTASVEITSIMKRNSCGKALDIARTARDMLGGNGISDEFGVARHLVNLEVVNTYEGTHDIHALILGRAITGIAAF
;
A
#
# COMPACT_ATOMS: atom_id res chain seq x y z
N MET A 1 -20.49 6.51 -57.50
CA MET A 1 -20.64 5.88 -56.16
C MET A 1 -19.31 6.06 -55.45
N ALA A 2 -19.24 6.96 -54.49
CA ALA A 2 -18.03 7.21 -53.71
C ALA A 2 -17.89 6.06 -52.68
N SER A 3 -16.78 5.33 -52.72
CA SER A 3 -16.45 4.29 -51.75
C SER A 3 -16.16 4.95 -50.40
N THR A 4 -17.01 4.68 -49.40
CA THR A 4 -16.78 5.03 -48.01
C THR A 4 -15.43 4.41 -47.57
N PRO A 5 -14.51 5.18 -46.97
CA PRO A 5 -13.24 4.60 -46.51
C PRO A 5 -13.54 3.53 -45.45
N ARG A 6 -13.04 2.33 -45.68
CA ARG A 6 -13.04 1.29 -44.64
C ARG A 6 -12.24 1.82 -43.45
N THR A 7 -12.94 2.16 -42.36
CA THR A 7 -12.29 2.41 -41.06
C THR A 7 -11.47 1.18 -40.72
N SER A 8 -10.15 1.35 -40.51
CA SER A 8 -9.27 0.29 -40.04
C SER A 8 -9.88 -0.28 -38.74
N ARG A 9 -10.05 -1.60 -38.67
CA ARG A 9 -10.48 -2.23 -37.41
C ARG A 9 -9.47 -1.88 -36.34
N ALA A 10 -9.93 -1.40 -35.17
CA ALA A 10 -9.09 -1.16 -34.02
C ALA A 10 -8.32 -2.47 -33.66
N SER A 11 -7.02 -2.36 -33.45
CA SER A 11 -6.21 -3.51 -33.03
C SER A 11 -6.33 -3.70 -31.52
N PHE A 12 -6.50 -4.94 -31.06
CA PHE A 12 -6.53 -5.26 -29.64
C PHE A 12 -5.12 -5.19 -29.04
N GLN A 13 -4.97 -4.41 -27.98
CA GLN A 13 -3.72 -4.29 -27.19
C GLN A 13 -3.92 -5.05 -25.89
N TRP A 14 -3.38 -6.28 -25.80
CA TRP A 14 -3.59 -7.12 -24.62
C TRP A 14 -2.97 -6.55 -23.35
N ASN A 15 -1.90 -5.75 -23.43
CA ASN A 15 -1.22 -5.11 -22.30
C ASN A 15 -1.90 -3.82 -21.82
N ASP A 16 -2.85 -3.28 -22.60
CA ASP A 16 -3.70 -2.15 -22.21
C ASP A 16 -5.07 -2.25 -22.93
N PRO A 17 -5.89 -3.27 -22.60
CA PRO A 17 -7.08 -3.60 -23.38
C PRO A 17 -8.18 -2.56 -23.33
N LEU A 18 -8.24 -1.75 -22.28
CA LEU A 18 -9.20 -0.65 -22.10
C LEU A 18 -8.56 0.73 -22.29
N LEU A 19 -7.35 0.79 -22.89
CA LEU A 19 -6.64 2.02 -23.22
C LEU A 19 -6.52 2.97 -22.01
N LEU A 20 -6.08 2.45 -20.88
CA LEU A 20 -5.84 3.22 -19.66
C LEU A 20 -4.87 4.37 -19.92
N ASP A 21 -3.80 4.12 -20.67
CA ASP A 21 -2.77 5.11 -20.99
C ASP A 21 -3.35 6.36 -21.67
N SER A 22 -4.30 6.16 -22.55
CA SER A 22 -4.96 7.28 -23.27
C SER A 22 -5.87 8.14 -22.38
N GLN A 23 -6.23 7.65 -21.18
CA GLN A 23 -7.09 8.34 -20.21
C GLN A 23 -6.28 9.12 -19.17
N LEU A 24 -4.96 8.98 -19.16
CA LEU A 24 -4.06 9.69 -18.25
C LEU A 24 -3.71 11.08 -18.80
N LEU A 25 -3.47 12.02 -17.88
CA LEU A 25 -2.88 13.32 -18.18
C LEU A 25 -1.38 13.15 -18.49
N ASP A 26 -0.78 14.13 -19.16
CA ASP A 26 0.66 14.09 -19.53
C ASP A 26 1.56 13.98 -18.28
N ASP A 27 1.25 14.74 -17.22
CA ASP A 27 2.00 14.68 -15.96
C ASP A 27 1.84 13.32 -15.28
N GLU A 28 0.65 12.72 -15.31
CA GLU A 28 0.42 11.38 -14.76
C GLU A 28 1.22 10.31 -15.49
N ARG A 29 1.31 10.41 -16.82
CA ARG A 29 2.18 9.53 -17.61
C ARG A 29 3.65 9.70 -17.25
N ALA A 30 4.11 10.95 -17.16
CA ALA A 30 5.49 11.26 -16.80
C ALA A 30 5.87 10.70 -15.40
N VAL A 31 5.00 10.88 -14.40
CA VAL A 31 5.18 10.33 -13.05
C VAL A 31 5.22 8.81 -13.08
N ARG A 32 4.29 8.14 -13.78
CA ARG A 32 4.28 6.69 -13.94
C ARG A 32 5.58 6.19 -14.58
N ASP A 33 6.02 6.83 -15.66
CA ASP A 33 7.20 6.37 -16.40
C ASP A 33 8.48 6.55 -15.58
N ALA A 34 8.62 7.63 -14.83
CA ALA A 34 9.71 7.85 -13.88
C ALA A 34 9.70 6.80 -12.76
N ALA A 35 8.54 6.53 -12.17
CA ALA A 35 8.40 5.50 -11.13
C ALA A 35 8.73 4.10 -11.69
N ARG A 36 8.25 3.77 -12.90
CA ARG A 36 8.56 2.50 -13.57
C ARG A 36 10.05 2.34 -13.81
N ALA A 37 10.72 3.34 -14.37
CA ALA A 37 12.16 3.29 -14.63
C ALA A 37 12.94 3.01 -13.32
N TYR A 38 12.68 3.77 -12.26
CA TYR A 38 13.29 3.54 -10.95
C TYR A 38 13.03 2.13 -10.42
N CYS A 39 11.78 1.67 -10.48
CA CYS A 39 11.38 0.35 -9.98
C CYS A 39 12.07 -0.78 -10.71
N GLN A 40 12.16 -0.73 -12.05
CA GLN A 40 12.79 -1.76 -12.85
C GLN A 40 14.33 -1.74 -12.74
N ASP A 41 14.91 -0.53 -12.76
CA ASP A 41 16.38 -0.39 -12.80
C ASP A 41 17.03 -0.52 -11.41
N ARG A 42 16.32 -0.13 -10.34
CA ARG A 42 16.89 -0.03 -9.00
C ARG A 42 16.28 -1.00 -7.99
N LEU A 43 14.97 -1.22 -8.00
CA LEU A 43 14.31 -2.08 -7.01
C LEU A 43 14.28 -3.55 -7.44
N MET A 44 13.93 -3.83 -8.70
CA MET A 44 13.80 -5.20 -9.20
C MET A 44 15.09 -6.03 -9.05
N PRO A 45 16.32 -5.52 -9.31
CA PRO A 45 17.54 -6.31 -9.17
C PRO A 45 17.85 -6.76 -7.74
N ARG A 46 17.37 -6.06 -6.71
CA ARG A 46 17.71 -6.34 -5.30
C ARG A 46 16.61 -7.06 -4.53
N VAL A 47 15.40 -7.18 -5.10
CA VAL A 47 14.23 -7.67 -4.34
C VAL A 47 14.32 -9.14 -3.93
N THR A 48 14.88 -10.00 -4.78
CA THR A 48 14.97 -11.44 -4.48
C THR A 48 15.83 -11.70 -3.26
N GLU A 49 17.01 -11.08 -3.18
CA GLU A 49 17.89 -11.21 -2.03
C GLU A 49 17.32 -10.56 -0.77
N ALA A 50 16.67 -9.40 -0.92
CA ALA A 50 15.96 -8.74 0.18
C ALA A 50 14.87 -9.64 0.77
N PHE A 51 14.07 -10.27 -0.08
CA PHE A 51 13.01 -11.20 0.32
C PHE A 51 13.55 -12.46 0.98
N ARG A 52 14.56 -13.13 0.39
CA ARG A 52 15.21 -14.34 0.94
C ARG A 52 15.73 -14.13 2.36
N HIS A 53 16.36 -12.99 2.59
CA HIS A 53 17.08 -12.71 3.84
C HIS A 53 16.31 -11.81 4.82
N GLU A 54 15.04 -11.49 4.56
CA GLU A 54 14.24 -10.56 5.38
C GLU A 54 14.96 -9.23 5.64
N ARG A 55 15.55 -8.66 4.58
CA ARG A 55 16.33 -7.41 4.68
C ARG A 55 15.60 -6.26 4.03
N THR A 56 15.63 -5.12 4.71
CA THR A 56 15.17 -3.84 4.18
C THR A 56 16.37 -2.90 4.04
N ASP A 57 16.57 -2.40 2.84
CA ASP A 57 17.57 -1.36 2.59
C ASP A 57 16.95 0.01 2.84
N ALA A 58 17.35 0.68 3.94
CA ALA A 58 16.86 2.00 4.31
C ALA A 58 17.22 3.09 3.27
N ALA A 59 18.24 2.86 2.42
CA ALA A 59 18.58 3.79 1.34
C ALA A 59 17.42 3.98 0.34
N ILE A 60 16.53 2.99 0.20
CA ILE A 60 15.34 3.05 -0.66
C ILE A 60 14.45 4.27 -0.31
N PHE A 61 14.34 4.65 0.97
CA PHE A 61 13.56 5.82 1.36
C PHE A 61 14.14 7.11 0.78
N ARG A 62 15.45 7.27 0.83
CA ARG A 62 16.12 8.46 0.23
C ARG A 62 16.01 8.46 -1.29
N GLU A 63 16.21 7.31 -1.93
CA GLU A 63 16.05 7.15 -3.37
C GLU A 63 14.61 7.53 -3.82
N MET A 64 13.60 7.06 -3.09
CA MET A 64 12.20 7.41 -3.35
C MET A 64 11.91 8.89 -3.06
N GLY A 65 12.52 9.45 -2.02
CA GLY A 65 12.37 10.87 -1.66
C GLY A 65 12.95 11.79 -2.73
N GLU A 66 14.14 11.50 -3.26
CA GLU A 66 14.78 12.25 -4.35
C GLU A 66 13.93 12.27 -5.63
N LEU A 67 13.09 11.26 -5.83
CA LEU A 67 12.18 11.14 -6.97
C LEU A 67 10.77 11.68 -6.69
N GLY A 68 10.51 12.23 -5.50
CA GLY A 68 9.19 12.72 -5.11
C GLY A 68 8.13 11.62 -4.93
N LEU A 69 8.54 10.37 -4.71
CA LEU A 69 7.63 9.23 -4.54
C LEU A 69 7.12 9.08 -3.10
N LEU A 70 7.69 9.83 -2.14
CA LEU A 70 7.24 9.85 -0.74
C LEU A 70 6.34 11.08 -0.50
N GLY A 71 5.15 10.84 0.04
CA GLY A 71 4.15 11.89 0.26
C GLY A 71 3.75 12.62 -1.03
N PRO A 72 3.49 11.93 -2.16
CA PRO A 72 3.29 12.58 -3.44
C PRO A 72 2.10 13.55 -3.44
N THR A 73 1.09 13.33 -2.61
CA THR A 73 -0.09 14.21 -2.48
C THR A 73 0.06 15.31 -1.43
N ILE A 74 1.16 15.34 -0.68
CA ILE A 74 1.44 16.39 0.29
C ILE A 74 1.87 17.66 -0.48
N PRO A 75 1.37 18.85 -0.08
CA PRO A 75 1.71 20.10 -0.77
C PRO A 75 3.20 20.45 -0.71
N GLU A 76 3.69 21.11 -1.77
CA GLU A 76 5.10 21.52 -1.91
C GLU A 76 5.66 22.30 -0.73
N PRO A 77 4.91 23.24 -0.06
CA PRO A 77 5.43 23.95 1.11
C PRO A 77 5.87 23.06 2.28
N TYR A 78 5.41 21.81 2.29
CA TYR A 78 5.78 20.78 3.29
C TYR A 78 6.72 19.72 2.72
N GLY A 79 7.29 19.94 1.54
CA GLY A 79 8.26 19.04 0.90
C GLY A 79 7.65 17.91 0.07
N GLY A 80 6.33 17.82 -0.03
CA GLY A 80 5.67 16.89 -0.93
C GLY A 80 5.73 17.35 -2.38
N ALA A 81 5.26 16.50 -3.31
CA ALA A 81 5.25 16.82 -4.73
C ALA A 81 3.95 17.49 -5.22
N GLY A 82 2.93 17.63 -4.38
CA GLY A 82 1.65 18.27 -4.71
C GLY A 82 0.87 17.56 -5.84
N LEU A 83 1.13 16.27 -6.06
CA LEU A 83 0.52 15.49 -7.14
C LEU A 83 -0.92 15.07 -6.81
N ASN A 84 -1.68 14.73 -7.84
CA ASN A 84 -3.03 14.20 -7.71
C ASN A 84 -3.04 12.72 -7.27
N TYR A 85 -4.20 12.21 -6.88
CA TYR A 85 -4.35 10.84 -6.41
C TYR A 85 -4.11 9.81 -7.52
N VAL A 86 -4.44 10.10 -8.79
CA VAL A 86 -4.14 9.19 -9.89
C VAL A 86 -2.64 8.96 -9.99
N SER A 87 -1.81 10.00 -9.92
CA SER A 87 -0.35 9.90 -9.88
C SER A 87 0.13 9.02 -8.72
N TYR A 88 -0.41 9.22 -7.50
CA TYR A 88 -0.09 8.36 -6.36
C TYR A 88 -0.46 6.90 -6.62
N GLY A 89 -1.63 6.64 -7.20
CA GLY A 89 -2.05 5.29 -7.57
C GLY A 89 -1.10 4.62 -8.58
N LEU A 90 -0.68 5.35 -9.60
CA LEU A 90 0.28 4.88 -10.60
C LEU A 90 1.64 4.56 -10.01
N ILE A 91 2.14 5.41 -9.10
CA ILE A 91 3.37 5.14 -8.32
C ILE A 91 3.21 3.82 -7.54
N ALA A 92 2.12 3.67 -6.79
CA ALA A 92 1.86 2.46 -5.99
C ALA A 92 1.82 1.20 -6.86
N ARG A 93 1.22 1.26 -8.06
CA ARG A 93 1.16 0.18 -9.04
C ARG A 93 2.56 -0.24 -9.49
N GLU A 94 3.42 0.70 -9.88
CA GLU A 94 4.77 0.39 -10.37
C GLU A 94 5.67 -0.16 -9.26
N VAL A 95 5.57 0.37 -8.03
CA VAL A 95 6.36 -0.13 -6.89
C VAL A 95 5.90 -1.55 -6.48
N GLU A 96 4.59 -1.83 -6.43
CA GLU A 96 4.09 -3.16 -6.04
C GLU A 96 4.24 -4.19 -7.15
N ARG A 97 4.36 -3.77 -8.41
CA ARG A 97 4.78 -4.63 -9.52
C ARG A 97 6.16 -5.28 -9.24
N VAL A 98 7.03 -4.60 -8.49
CA VAL A 98 8.27 -5.18 -7.98
C VAL A 98 8.01 -6.02 -6.73
N ASP A 99 7.44 -5.39 -5.68
CA ASP A 99 7.17 -6.08 -4.41
C ASP A 99 6.17 -5.33 -3.53
N SER A 100 5.22 -6.06 -2.97
CA SER A 100 4.25 -5.48 -2.03
C SER A 100 4.90 -4.96 -0.74
N GLY A 101 6.06 -5.49 -0.34
CA GLY A 101 6.84 -4.98 0.80
C GLY A 101 7.34 -3.56 0.53
N TYR A 102 7.92 -3.30 -0.62
CA TYR A 102 8.38 -1.97 -1.00
C TYR A 102 7.24 -0.95 -1.12
N ARG A 103 6.09 -1.37 -1.70
CA ARG A 103 4.91 -0.51 -1.73
C ARG A 103 4.38 -0.23 -0.32
N SER A 104 4.40 -1.22 0.58
CA SER A 104 3.99 -1.05 1.97
C SER A 104 4.87 -0.03 2.70
N MET A 105 6.20 -0.11 2.55
CA MET A 105 7.15 0.87 3.10
C MET A 105 6.81 2.30 2.66
N MET A 106 6.65 2.50 1.35
CA MET A 106 6.30 3.79 0.74
C MET A 106 4.92 4.29 1.21
N SER A 107 3.93 3.42 1.25
CA SER A 107 2.56 3.76 1.63
C SER A 107 2.43 4.13 3.10
N VAL A 108 3.13 3.42 4.00
CA VAL A 108 3.16 3.78 5.43
C VAL A 108 3.78 5.16 5.60
N GLN A 109 4.92 5.42 4.97
CA GLN A 109 5.55 6.76 4.99
C GLN A 109 4.59 7.84 4.51
N SER A 110 4.01 7.66 3.32
CA SER A 110 3.19 8.67 2.64
C SER A 110 1.80 8.84 3.27
N SER A 111 1.04 7.74 3.43
CA SER A 111 -0.38 7.80 3.78
C SER A 111 -0.65 7.67 5.28
N LEU A 112 0.20 6.94 6.01
CA LEU A 112 -0.04 6.66 7.43
C LEU A 112 0.80 7.51 8.38
N VAL A 113 1.88 8.15 7.88
CA VAL A 113 2.73 9.06 8.67
C VAL A 113 2.58 10.48 8.20
N MET A 114 2.84 10.78 6.93
CA MET A 114 2.79 12.16 6.43
C MET A 114 1.37 12.71 6.39
N VAL A 115 0.38 11.93 5.95
CA VAL A 115 -1.03 12.40 5.92
C VAL A 115 -1.55 12.77 7.31
N PRO A 116 -1.46 11.95 8.39
CA PRO A 116 -1.94 12.37 9.70
C PRO A 116 -1.19 13.57 10.28
N ILE A 117 0.11 13.71 10.02
CA ILE A 117 0.85 14.90 10.43
C ILE A 117 0.35 16.15 9.68
N PHE A 118 0.08 16.02 8.37
CA PHE A 118 -0.46 17.10 7.57
C PHE A 118 -1.89 17.48 7.97
N GLU A 119 -2.77 16.50 8.13
CA GLU A 119 -4.19 16.73 8.41
C GLU A 119 -4.44 17.19 9.86
N PHE A 120 -3.71 16.64 10.82
CA PHE A 120 -4.03 16.76 12.25
C PHE A 120 -2.94 17.43 13.09
N GLY A 121 -1.73 17.58 12.58
CA GLY A 121 -0.63 18.25 13.26
C GLY A 121 -0.81 19.76 13.30
N ASN A 122 -0.27 20.42 14.34
CA ASN A 122 -0.11 21.86 14.34
C ASN A 122 1.00 22.28 13.36
N GLU A 123 1.10 23.58 13.07
CA GLU A 123 2.05 24.07 12.05
C GLU A 123 3.51 23.74 12.40
N ALA A 124 3.90 23.85 13.66
CA ALA A 124 5.26 23.50 14.10
C ALA A 124 5.58 22.00 13.85
N THR A 125 4.62 21.11 14.12
CA THR A 125 4.73 19.69 13.84
C THR A 125 4.87 19.42 12.33
N LYS A 126 4.05 20.07 11.50
CA LYS A 126 4.14 19.94 10.03
C LYS A 126 5.51 20.34 9.50
N GLN A 127 5.99 21.53 9.89
CA GLN A 127 7.28 22.05 9.44
C GLN A 127 8.48 21.24 9.94
N LYS A 128 8.37 20.64 11.11
CA LYS A 128 9.43 19.82 11.70
C LYS A 128 9.59 18.47 10.98
N TYR A 129 8.48 17.80 10.70
CA TYR A 129 8.50 16.39 10.29
C TYR A 129 8.33 16.17 8.79
N LEU A 130 7.40 16.88 8.14
CA LEU A 130 7.03 16.58 6.76
C LEU A 130 8.18 16.70 5.74
N PRO A 131 9.02 17.78 5.78
CA PRO A 131 10.12 17.89 4.82
C PRO A 131 11.13 16.75 4.91
N LYS A 132 11.45 16.31 6.13
CA LYS A 132 12.40 15.22 6.35
C LYS A 132 11.83 13.83 5.98
N LEU A 133 10.53 13.65 6.17
CA LEU A 133 9.82 12.45 5.74
C LEU A 133 9.69 12.40 4.21
N ALA A 134 9.45 13.54 3.56
CA ALA A 134 9.33 13.63 2.11
C ALA A 134 10.64 13.30 1.39
N THR A 135 11.77 13.74 1.94
CA THR A 135 13.12 13.42 1.39
C THR A 135 13.60 12.03 1.77
N GLY A 136 12.89 11.30 2.64
CA GLY A 136 13.36 10.02 3.17
C GLY A 136 14.57 10.13 4.10
N GLU A 137 14.92 11.36 4.56
CA GLU A 137 15.91 11.54 5.62
C GLU A 137 15.46 10.88 6.92
N TRP A 138 14.18 11.04 7.24
CA TRP A 138 13.51 10.36 8.34
C TRP A 138 12.50 9.34 7.85
N ILE A 139 12.47 8.21 8.54
CA ILE A 139 11.54 7.11 8.28
C ILE A 139 10.44 7.13 9.34
N GLY A 140 9.20 6.96 8.90
CA GLY A 140 8.05 6.92 9.78
C GLY A 140 7.37 5.55 9.86
N CYS A 141 6.66 5.33 10.97
CA CYS A 141 5.79 4.18 11.16
C CYS A 141 4.47 4.59 11.83
N PHE A 142 3.46 3.68 11.74
CA PHE A 142 2.10 3.94 12.19
C PHE A 142 1.63 2.87 13.17
N GLY A 143 1.49 3.23 14.43
CA GLY A 143 1.13 2.33 15.53
C GLY A 143 -0.37 2.41 15.88
N LEU A 144 -1.20 1.59 15.25
CA LEU A 144 -2.62 1.43 15.58
C LEU A 144 -2.90 0.04 16.15
N THR A 145 -2.61 -1.01 15.40
CA THR A 145 -2.88 -2.41 15.72
C THR A 145 -2.13 -2.86 16.99
N GLU A 146 -2.81 -3.57 17.86
CA GLU A 146 -2.24 -4.17 19.07
C GLU A 146 -2.25 -5.70 18.97
N PRO A 147 -1.47 -6.42 19.82
CA PRO A 147 -1.45 -7.88 19.79
C PRO A 147 -2.83 -8.54 19.83
N ASN A 148 -3.77 -7.97 20.59
CA ASN A 148 -5.12 -8.51 20.76
C ASN A 148 -6.23 -7.70 20.06
N HIS A 149 -5.88 -6.61 19.37
CA HIS A 149 -6.85 -5.67 18.76
C HIS A 149 -6.42 -5.30 17.33
N GLY A 150 -6.75 -6.17 16.37
CA GLY A 150 -6.51 -5.96 14.94
C GLY A 150 -7.71 -5.39 14.22
N SER A 151 -8.72 -6.22 13.91
CA SER A 151 -9.94 -5.80 13.22
C SER A 151 -10.85 -4.90 14.07
N ASP A 152 -10.66 -4.91 15.39
CA ASP A 152 -11.33 -4.03 16.36
C ASP A 152 -10.32 -3.08 17.03
N PRO A 153 -9.82 -2.06 16.33
CA PRO A 153 -8.88 -1.10 16.90
C PRO A 153 -9.52 -0.19 17.96
N GLY A 154 -10.84 -0.11 18.01
CA GLY A 154 -11.58 0.64 19.03
C GLY A 154 -11.38 0.10 20.43
N SER A 155 -11.12 -1.19 20.56
CA SER A 155 -10.87 -1.86 21.84
C SER A 155 -9.42 -1.78 22.30
N MET A 156 -8.54 -1.00 21.64
CA MET A 156 -7.13 -0.82 22.03
C MET A 156 -6.98 -0.53 23.53
N VAL A 157 -5.88 -1.01 24.12
CA VAL A 157 -5.54 -0.84 25.53
C VAL A 157 -4.36 0.10 25.77
N THR A 158 -3.61 0.49 24.75
CA THR A 158 -2.56 1.51 24.83
C THR A 158 -3.15 2.81 25.39
N ARG A 159 -2.51 3.39 26.39
CA ARG A 159 -2.97 4.57 27.12
C ARG A 159 -2.00 5.73 27.00
N ALA A 160 -2.56 6.93 26.97
CA ALA A 160 -1.86 8.21 27.03
C ALA A 160 -2.42 9.00 28.21
N ARG A 161 -1.79 8.86 29.37
CA ARG A 161 -2.19 9.55 30.61
C ARG A 161 -1.71 10.99 30.55
N LYS A 162 -2.58 11.95 30.86
CA LYS A 162 -2.20 13.36 30.97
C LYS A 162 -1.22 13.57 32.12
N VAL A 163 -0.12 14.26 31.88
CA VAL A 163 0.90 14.65 32.87
C VAL A 163 1.28 16.12 32.64
N ASP A 164 2.10 16.68 33.54
CA ASP A 164 2.57 18.05 33.37
C ASP A 164 3.39 18.19 32.07
N GLY A 165 3.03 19.17 31.25
CA GLY A 165 3.65 19.46 29.96
C GLY A 165 3.35 18.48 28.81
N GLY A 166 2.52 17.44 29.01
CA GLY A 166 2.22 16.50 27.94
C GLY A 166 1.47 15.24 28.36
N TYR A 167 1.92 14.10 27.84
CA TYR A 167 1.31 12.78 28.06
C TYR A 167 2.38 11.74 28.37
N SER A 168 2.03 10.75 29.18
CA SER A 168 2.81 9.52 29.41
C SER A 168 2.12 8.37 28.68
N LEU A 169 2.80 7.77 27.68
CA LEU A 169 2.25 6.69 26.87
C LEU A 169 2.76 5.33 27.35
N SER A 170 1.83 4.39 27.52
CA SER A 170 2.16 2.99 27.90
C SER A 170 1.30 2.01 27.10
N GLY A 171 1.93 0.94 26.60
CA GLY A 171 1.29 -0.11 25.81
C GLY A 171 2.20 -0.67 24.73
N ALA A 172 1.61 -1.48 23.85
CA ALA A 172 2.35 -2.09 22.74
C ALA A 172 1.54 -2.08 21.45
N LYS A 173 2.22 -1.89 20.33
CA LYS A 173 1.67 -2.03 18.99
C LYS A 173 2.38 -3.17 18.26
N MET A 174 1.67 -3.87 17.38
CA MET A 174 2.17 -5.06 16.71
C MET A 174 1.90 -5.01 15.20
N TRP A 175 2.74 -5.68 14.43
CA TRP A 175 2.72 -5.72 12.96
C TRP A 175 2.98 -4.35 12.32
N ILE A 176 3.87 -3.58 12.90
CA ILE A 176 4.14 -2.20 12.48
C ILE A 176 5.25 -2.15 11.43
N THR A 177 4.88 -1.90 10.20
CA THR A 177 5.83 -1.67 9.09
C THR A 177 6.75 -0.51 9.41
N ASN A 178 8.03 -0.67 9.13
CA ASN A 178 9.12 0.28 9.34
C ASN A 178 9.53 0.51 10.81
N SER A 179 8.78 0.08 11.81
CA SER A 179 9.06 0.48 13.21
C SER A 179 10.50 0.22 13.67
N PRO A 180 11.19 -0.89 13.31
CA PRO A 180 12.57 -1.12 13.74
C PRO A 180 13.59 -0.11 13.19
N VAL A 181 13.27 0.56 12.09
CA VAL A 181 14.14 1.55 11.42
C VAL A 181 13.58 2.97 11.49
N ALA A 182 12.39 3.15 12.09
CA ALA A 182 11.70 4.43 12.12
C ALA A 182 12.41 5.46 13.02
N ASP A 183 12.39 6.71 12.57
CA ASP A 183 12.80 7.89 13.33
C ASP A 183 11.58 8.57 13.96
N VAL A 184 10.39 8.42 13.32
CA VAL A 184 9.12 9.04 13.71
C VAL A 184 8.03 7.98 13.84
N PHE A 185 7.28 8.02 14.93
CA PHE A 185 6.23 7.06 15.27
C PHE A 185 4.90 7.80 15.45
N VAL A 186 3.96 7.63 14.52
CA VAL A 186 2.58 8.09 14.71
C VAL A 186 1.83 6.99 15.47
N VAL A 187 1.46 7.26 16.72
CA VAL A 187 0.85 6.28 17.63
C VAL A 187 -0.54 6.73 18.05
N TRP A 188 -1.48 5.79 18.05
CA TRP A 188 -2.84 5.98 18.53
C TRP A 188 -3.02 5.33 19.89
N ALA A 189 -3.53 6.09 20.85
CA ALA A 189 -3.73 5.66 22.23
C ALA A 189 -5.00 6.28 22.82
N LYS A 190 -5.58 5.64 23.84
CA LYS A 190 -6.70 6.18 24.62
C LYS A 190 -6.18 7.14 25.68
N ASP A 191 -6.77 8.34 25.74
CA ASP A 191 -6.55 9.28 26.83
C ASP A 191 -7.30 8.88 28.11
N ASP A 192 -7.21 9.73 29.16
CA ASP A 192 -7.85 9.48 30.45
C ASP A 192 -9.38 9.43 30.38
N GLU A 193 -9.96 10.00 29.31
CA GLU A 193 -11.42 9.98 29.04
C GLU A 193 -11.81 8.76 28.18
N GLY A 194 -10.85 7.92 27.80
CA GLY A 194 -11.04 6.76 26.92
C GLY A 194 -11.18 7.14 25.44
N GLN A 195 -10.91 8.40 25.07
CA GLN A 195 -10.92 8.85 23.68
C GLN A 195 -9.63 8.51 22.97
N ILE A 196 -9.73 7.97 21.75
CA ILE A 196 -8.55 7.69 20.91
C ILE A 196 -7.99 9.00 20.37
N ARG A 197 -6.69 9.22 20.61
CA ARG A 197 -5.93 10.37 20.14
C ARG A 197 -4.66 9.92 19.43
N GLY A 198 -4.11 10.77 18.56
CA GLY A 198 -2.85 10.53 17.87
C GLY A 198 -1.70 11.31 18.49
N PHE A 199 -0.51 10.70 18.48
CA PHE A 199 0.72 11.23 19.05
C PHE A 199 1.88 10.99 18.09
N VAL A 200 2.81 11.94 18.00
CA VAL A 200 4.05 11.82 17.23
C VAL A 200 5.21 11.64 18.21
N LEU A 201 5.79 10.44 18.24
CA LEU A 201 6.94 10.12 19.07
C LEU A 201 8.20 10.07 18.21
N GLU A 202 9.38 10.26 18.83
CA GLU A 202 10.66 10.21 18.15
C GLU A 202 11.54 9.09 18.69
N LYS A 203 12.35 8.53 17.80
CA LYS A 203 13.37 7.55 18.15
C LYS A 203 14.29 8.04 19.24
N GLY A 204 14.62 7.15 20.17
CA GLY A 204 15.52 7.44 21.29
C GLY A 204 14.84 8.07 22.50
N TRP A 205 13.54 8.35 22.46
CA TRP A 205 12.83 8.76 23.67
C TRP A 205 12.84 7.63 24.71
N LYS A 206 13.04 8.00 25.96
CA LYS A 206 13.11 7.06 27.08
C LYS A 206 11.81 6.24 27.15
N GLY A 207 11.94 4.92 27.28
CA GLY A 207 10.82 3.98 27.36
C GLY A 207 10.27 3.52 26.00
N LEU A 208 10.75 4.09 24.87
CA LEU A 208 10.33 3.70 23.52
C LEU A 208 11.31 2.67 22.93
N SER A 209 10.79 1.54 22.47
CA SER A 209 11.55 0.55 21.73
C SER A 209 10.72 -0.06 20.58
N ALA A 210 11.38 -0.58 19.55
CA ALA A 210 10.74 -1.13 18.37
C ALA A 210 11.46 -2.42 17.89
N PRO A 211 11.28 -3.55 18.58
CA PRO A 211 11.88 -4.82 18.20
C PRO A 211 11.32 -5.34 16.88
N ALA A 212 12.18 -5.98 16.06
CA ALA A 212 11.79 -6.55 14.78
C ALA A 212 11.04 -7.88 14.97
N ILE A 213 10.06 -8.12 14.09
CA ILE A 213 9.37 -9.41 13.94
C ILE A 213 10.01 -10.15 12.76
N HIS A 214 10.46 -11.37 12.98
CA HIS A 214 11.08 -12.25 11.99
C HIS A 214 10.20 -13.44 11.66
N GLY A 215 10.49 -14.11 10.53
CA GLY A 215 9.78 -15.33 10.12
C GLY A 215 8.44 -15.08 9.44
N LYS A 216 8.19 -13.88 8.93
CA LYS A 216 7.00 -13.61 8.11
C LYS A 216 7.05 -14.44 6.83
N VAL A 217 5.89 -14.95 6.39
CA VAL A 217 5.80 -15.68 5.11
C VAL A 217 5.74 -14.74 3.91
N GLY A 218 5.21 -13.53 4.08
CA GLY A 218 5.14 -12.49 3.05
C GLY A 218 5.68 -11.15 3.54
N LEU A 219 5.80 -10.16 2.63
CA LEU A 219 6.39 -8.84 2.86
C LEU A 219 7.80 -8.93 3.49
N ARG A 220 8.58 -9.92 3.13
CA ARG A 220 9.90 -10.18 3.75
C ARG A 220 10.95 -9.14 3.35
N ALA A 221 10.77 -8.46 2.21
CA ALA A 221 11.60 -7.32 1.81
C ALA A 221 11.30 -6.02 2.58
N SER A 222 10.27 -6.03 3.44
CA SER A 222 9.87 -4.89 4.29
C SER A 222 9.98 -5.27 5.75
N ILE A 223 10.83 -4.56 6.50
CA ILE A 223 10.98 -4.78 7.93
C ILE A 223 9.68 -4.40 8.67
N THR A 224 9.29 -5.26 9.59
CA THR A 224 8.08 -5.08 10.40
C THR A 224 8.44 -5.38 11.86
N GLY A 225 7.89 -4.63 12.78
CA GLY A 225 8.19 -4.82 14.19
C GLY A 225 7.01 -4.51 15.10
N GLU A 226 7.34 -4.34 16.35
CA GLU A 226 6.46 -3.85 17.39
C GLU A 226 6.79 -2.39 17.70
N ILE A 227 5.94 -1.72 18.49
CA ILE A 227 6.26 -0.49 19.21
C ILE A 227 5.92 -0.78 20.66
N VAL A 228 6.92 -0.75 21.53
CA VAL A 228 6.74 -0.95 22.97
C VAL A 228 6.99 0.39 23.68
N MET A 229 6.03 0.79 24.50
CA MET A 229 6.04 2.06 25.23
C MET A 229 5.91 1.76 26.73
N ASP A 230 6.90 2.20 27.48
CA ASP A 230 6.94 2.11 28.95
C ASP A 230 7.09 3.54 29.51
N GLU A 231 5.95 4.16 29.81
CA GLU A 231 5.84 5.54 30.31
C GLU A 231 6.59 6.57 29.44
N VAL A 232 6.46 6.45 28.10
CA VAL A 232 7.10 7.38 27.15
C VAL A 232 6.48 8.77 27.33
N PHE A 233 7.28 9.75 27.70
CA PHE A 233 6.84 11.16 27.75
C PHE A 233 6.71 11.72 26.34
N CYS A 234 5.52 12.22 25.99
CA CYS A 234 5.22 12.92 24.75
C CYS A 234 4.80 14.35 25.07
N PRO A 235 5.55 15.37 24.62
CA PRO A 235 5.16 16.77 24.80
C PRO A 235 3.77 17.07 24.22
N GLU A 236 3.06 18.01 24.82
CA GLU A 236 1.71 18.42 24.37
C GLU A 236 1.65 18.79 22.90
N GLU A 237 2.66 19.48 22.40
CA GLU A 237 2.78 19.93 21.01
C GLU A 237 2.86 18.79 19.99
N ASN A 238 3.25 17.59 20.43
CA ASN A 238 3.33 16.38 19.60
C ASN A 238 2.03 15.55 19.62
N ALA A 239 1.03 15.94 20.41
CA ALA A 239 -0.31 15.37 20.33
C ALA A 239 -1.14 16.05 19.24
N PHE A 240 -1.90 15.29 18.45
CA PHE A 240 -2.83 15.89 17.49
C PHE A 240 -3.98 16.58 18.22
N PRO A 241 -4.13 17.91 18.09
CA PRO A 241 -4.97 18.68 19.01
C PRO A 241 -6.46 18.39 18.92
N GLU A 242 -7.00 18.20 17.71
CA GLU A 242 -8.45 18.14 17.47
C GLU A 242 -8.99 16.74 17.17
N VAL A 243 -8.10 15.76 17.03
CA VAL A 243 -8.53 14.40 16.67
C VAL A 243 -9.03 13.65 17.90
N ARG A 244 -10.26 13.12 17.79
CA ARG A 244 -10.90 12.28 18.79
C ARG A 244 -11.55 11.06 18.13
N GLY A 245 -11.43 9.89 18.77
CA GLY A 245 -12.04 8.64 18.31
C GLY A 245 -11.37 8.04 17.08
N LEU A 246 -12.04 7.08 16.45
CA LEU A 246 -11.52 6.32 15.31
C LEU A 246 -11.49 7.10 13.99
N LYS A 247 -12.10 8.28 13.91
CA LYS A 247 -12.08 9.10 12.69
C LYS A 247 -10.65 9.41 12.24
N GLY A 248 -9.76 9.73 13.19
CA GLY A 248 -8.36 10.03 12.89
C GLY A 248 -7.65 8.89 12.16
N PRO A 249 -7.46 7.72 12.80
CA PRO A 249 -6.76 6.61 12.16
C PRO A 249 -7.47 6.10 10.90
N PHE A 250 -8.80 6.16 10.81
CA PHE A 250 -9.55 5.71 9.64
C PHE A 250 -9.39 6.65 8.43
N THR A 251 -9.22 7.95 8.64
CA THR A 251 -8.87 8.89 7.57
C THR A 251 -7.54 8.49 6.93
N CYS A 252 -6.52 8.18 7.73
CA CYS A 252 -5.21 7.72 7.26
C CYS A 252 -5.31 6.40 6.51
N LEU A 253 -6.01 5.41 7.09
CA LEU A 253 -6.23 4.11 6.47
C LEU A 253 -6.97 4.22 5.13
N ASN A 254 -7.91 5.15 4.99
CA ASN A 254 -8.61 5.34 3.73
C ASN A 254 -7.68 5.84 2.61
N SER A 255 -6.69 6.66 2.94
CA SER A 255 -5.64 7.07 2.00
C SER A 255 -4.72 5.90 1.61
N ALA A 256 -4.28 5.10 2.60
CA ALA A 256 -3.40 3.94 2.36
C ALA A 256 -4.11 2.84 1.55
N ARG A 257 -5.37 2.53 1.86
CA ARG A 257 -6.20 1.54 1.15
C ARG A 257 -6.37 1.86 -0.33
N TYR A 258 -6.40 3.14 -0.68
CA TYR A 258 -6.40 3.57 -2.07
C TYR A 258 -5.11 3.13 -2.80
N GLY A 259 -3.95 3.40 -2.23
CA GLY A 259 -2.67 2.95 -2.79
C GLY A 259 -2.56 1.42 -2.89
N ILE A 260 -3.11 0.68 -1.90
CA ILE A 260 -3.18 -0.79 -1.94
C ILE A 260 -4.01 -1.29 -3.12
N ALA A 261 -5.15 -0.64 -3.40
CA ALA A 261 -6.03 -1.05 -4.50
C ALA A 261 -5.31 -0.99 -5.86
N TRP A 262 -4.51 0.05 -6.10
CA TRP A 262 -3.67 0.16 -7.29
C TRP A 262 -2.49 -0.81 -7.28
N GLY A 263 -1.78 -0.87 -6.16
CA GLY A 263 -0.57 -1.65 -6.02
C GLY A 263 -0.80 -3.14 -6.26
N ALA A 264 -1.85 -3.72 -5.67
CA ALA A 264 -2.20 -5.12 -5.85
C ALA A 264 -2.38 -5.51 -7.33
N LEU A 265 -2.92 -4.60 -8.15
CA LEU A 265 -3.04 -4.85 -9.60
C LEU A 265 -1.68 -4.81 -10.31
N GLY A 266 -0.71 -4.01 -9.83
CA GLY A 266 0.66 -4.07 -10.34
C GLY A 266 1.33 -5.42 -10.09
N ALA A 267 1.14 -6.01 -8.90
CA ALA A 267 1.58 -7.37 -8.59
C ALA A 267 0.86 -8.41 -9.47
N ALA A 268 -0.44 -8.23 -9.73
CA ALA A 268 -1.21 -9.10 -10.62
C ALA A 268 -0.70 -9.04 -12.07
N GLU A 269 -0.34 -7.86 -12.56
CA GLU A 269 0.25 -7.68 -13.91
C GLU A 269 1.58 -8.41 -14.02
N PHE A 270 2.46 -8.29 -13.02
CA PHE A 270 3.71 -9.06 -13.00
C PHE A 270 3.44 -10.57 -13.11
N CYS A 271 2.49 -11.08 -12.34
CA CYS A 271 2.13 -12.50 -12.35
C CYS A 271 1.55 -12.94 -13.71
N LEU A 272 0.68 -12.14 -14.32
CA LEU A 272 0.12 -12.41 -15.65
C LEU A 272 1.21 -12.43 -16.72
N GLU A 273 2.09 -11.42 -16.75
CA GLU A 273 3.15 -11.33 -17.75
C GLU A 273 4.15 -12.47 -17.64
N THR A 274 4.55 -12.80 -16.40
CA THR A 274 5.45 -13.94 -16.14
C THR A 274 4.82 -15.25 -16.58
N ALA A 275 3.56 -15.52 -16.20
CA ALA A 275 2.85 -16.73 -16.59
C ALA A 275 2.64 -16.82 -18.11
N ARG A 276 2.27 -15.68 -18.75
CA ARG A 276 2.13 -15.61 -20.20
C ARG A 276 3.45 -15.96 -20.91
N GLN A 277 4.54 -15.31 -20.55
CA GLN A 277 5.84 -15.54 -21.18
C GLN A 277 6.31 -16.98 -20.96
N TYR A 278 6.24 -17.45 -19.70
CA TYR A 278 6.59 -18.84 -19.38
C TYR A 278 5.80 -19.85 -20.21
N THR A 279 4.49 -19.69 -20.37
CA THR A 279 3.65 -20.64 -21.11
C THR A 279 3.83 -20.56 -22.64
N LEU A 280 4.33 -19.45 -23.18
CA LEU A 280 4.75 -19.33 -24.58
C LEU A 280 6.08 -20.07 -24.83
N ASP A 281 7.02 -20.01 -23.91
CA ASP A 281 8.36 -20.57 -24.07
C ASP A 281 8.39 -22.07 -23.72
N ARG A 282 7.68 -22.46 -22.66
CA ARG A 282 7.66 -23.84 -22.16
C ARG A 282 6.87 -24.75 -23.06
N LYS A 283 7.54 -25.79 -23.59
CA LYS A 283 6.90 -26.80 -24.43
C LYS A 283 6.69 -28.10 -23.66
N GLN A 284 5.50 -28.68 -23.78
CA GLN A 284 5.16 -30.03 -23.37
C GLN A 284 4.26 -30.66 -24.44
N PHE A 285 4.32 -31.99 -24.61
CA PHE A 285 3.58 -32.70 -25.66
C PHE A 285 3.82 -32.10 -27.07
N GLY A 286 5.07 -31.66 -27.35
CA GLY A 286 5.49 -31.12 -28.63
C GLY A 286 5.06 -29.70 -28.99
N ARG A 287 4.38 -28.97 -28.08
CA ARG A 287 3.87 -27.58 -28.32
C ARG A 287 3.98 -26.69 -27.08
N PRO A 288 3.93 -25.35 -27.26
CA PRO A 288 3.88 -24.42 -26.13
C PRO A 288 2.69 -24.71 -25.20
N LEU A 289 2.85 -24.52 -23.91
CA LEU A 289 1.74 -24.63 -22.94
C LEU A 289 0.60 -23.67 -23.28
N ALA A 290 0.92 -22.49 -23.80
CA ALA A 290 -0.06 -21.49 -24.24
C ALA A 290 -0.99 -21.95 -25.38
N ALA A 291 -0.67 -23.06 -26.07
CA ALA A 291 -1.55 -23.69 -27.06
C ALA A 291 -2.69 -24.51 -26.42
N ASN A 292 -2.69 -24.65 -25.09
CA ASN A 292 -3.72 -25.38 -24.35
C ASN A 292 -4.90 -24.45 -24.00
N GLN A 293 -6.13 -24.89 -24.27
CA GLN A 293 -7.33 -24.08 -24.00
C GLN A 293 -7.48 -23.70 -22.52
N LEU A 294 -7.12 -24.58 -21.58
CA LEU A 294 -7.18 -24.26 -20.15
C LEU A 294 -6.17 -23.17 -19.76
N VAL A 295 -5.00 -23.13 -20.40
CA VAL A 295 -4.00 -22.08 -20.19
C VAL A 295 -4.51 -20.75 -20.76
N GLN A 296 -5.06 -20.77 -21.99
CA GLN A 296 -5.63 -19.57 -22.61
C GLN A 296 -6.79 -19.00 -21.80
N LYS A 297 -7.66 -19.85 -21.26
CA LYS A 297 -8.75 -19.43 -20.38
C LYS A 297 -8.21 -18.72 -19.12
N LYS A 298 -7.21 -19.30 -18.45
CA LYS A 298 -6.58 -18.68 -17.27
C LYS A 298 -6.00 -17.30 -17.58
N LEU A 299 -5.28 -17.16 -18.71
CA LEU A 299 -4.73 -15.87 -19.14
C LEU A 299 -5.83 -14.84 -19.44
N ALA A 300 -6.94 -15.26 -20.07
CA ALA A 300 -8.07 -14.38 -20.36
C ALA A 300 -8.78 -13.90 -19.08
N ASP A 301 -9.01 -14.80 -18.11
CA ASP A 301 -9.61 -14.46 -16.82
C ASP A 301 -8.75 -13.43 -16.06
N MET A 302 -7.43 -13.69 -15.96
CA MET A 302 -6.48 -12.76 -15.32
C MET A 302 -6.50 -11.37 -15.97
N LEU A 303 -6.42 -11.32 -17.30
CA LEU A 303 -6.45 -10.08 -18.06
C LEU A 303 -7.74 -9.30 -17.81
N THR A 304 -8.88 -9.98 -17.82
CA THR A 304 -10.19 -9.37 -17.59
C THR A 304 -10.26 -8.73 -16.21
N ASP A 305 -9.86 -9.46 -15.17
CA ASP A 305 -9.88 -8.96 -13.78
C ASP A 305 -8.95 -7.76 -13.59
N ILE A 306 -7.76 -7.77 -14.18
CA ILE A 306 -6.81 -6.65 -14.12
C ILE A 306 -7.37 -5.43 -14.85
N ALA A 307 -7.86 -5.60 -16.08
CA ALA A 307 -8.36 -4.50 -16.90
C ALA A 307 -9.53 -3.75 -16.22
N LEU A 308 -10.50 -4.51 -15.71
CA LEU A 308 -11.65 -3.93 -14.98
C LEU A 308 -11.22 -3.29 -13.65
N GLY A 309 -10.30 -3.92 -12.91
CA GLY A 309 -9.76 -3.39 -11.68
C GLY A 309 -9.04 -2.05 -11.87
N LEU A 310 -8.20 -1.93 -12.90
CA LEU A 310 -7.48 -0.69 -13.23
C LEU A 310 -8.44 0.45 -13.59
N GLN A 311 -9.51 0.19 -14.36
CA GLN A 311 -10.53 1.19 -14.67
C GLN A 311 -11.27 1.66 -13.40
N GLY A 312 -11.60 0.73 -12.51
CA GLY A 312 -12.19 1.08 -11.20
C GLY A 312 -11.24 1.93 -10.35
N CYS A 313 -9.96 1.61 -10.32
CA CYS A 313 -8.94 2.38 -9.62
C CYS A 313 -8.77 3.79 -10.21
N LEU A 314 -8.73 3.92 -11.54
CA LEU A 314 -8.67 5.22 -12.21
C LEU A 314 -9.89 6.08 -11.84
N ARG A 315 -11.11 5.50 -11.91
CA ARG A 315 -12.33 6.21 -11.51
C ARG A 315 -12.26 6.66 -10.05
N LEU A 316 -11.83 5.79 -9.14
CA LEU A 316 -11.66 6.15 -7.73
C LEU A 316 -10.63 7.28 -7.56
N GLY A 317 -9.52 7.26 -8.30
CA GLY A 317 -8.52 8.33 -8.28
C GLY A 317 -9.14 9.68 -8.64
N ARG A 318 -9.84 9.77 -9.76
CA ARG A 318 -10.57 10.98 -10.17
C ARG A 318 -11.57 11.44 -9.11
N MET A 319 -12.32 10.51 -8.51
CA MET A 319 -13.26 10.85 -7.44
C MET A 319 -12.58 11.37 -6.18
N LYS A 320 -11.38 10.91 -5.87
CA LYS A 320 -10.59 11.45 -4.74
C LYS A 320 -10.09 12.87 -5.05
N ASP A 321 -9.64 13.11 -6.27
CA ASP A 321 -9.21 14.44 -6.71
C ASP A 321 -10.37 15.44 -6.70
N ASP A 322 -11.58 14.98 -7.07
CA ASP A 322 -12.81 15.77 -7.04
C ASP A 322 -13.45 15.89 -5.63
N GLY A 323 -12.91 15.21 -4.61
CA GLY A 323 -13.48 15.18 -3.26
C GLY A 323 -14.82 14.42 -3.13
N THR A 324 -15.17 13.58 -4.10
CA THR A 324 -16.45 12.84 -4.16
C THR A 324 -16.37 11.37 -3.75
N ALA A 325 -15.16 10.87 -3.42
CA ALA A 325 -14.96 9.48 -3.03
C ALA A 325 -15.39 9.23 -1.58
N SER A 326 -16.38 8.34 -1.38
CA SER A 326 -16.72 7.83 -0.05
C SER A 326 -15.76 6.71 0.39
N VAL A 327 -15.77 6.40 1.70
CA VAL A 327 -14.96 5.31 2.28
C VAL A 327 -15.35 3.95 1.68
N GLU A 328 -16.63 3.76 1.38
CA GLU A 328 -17.16 2.52 0.80
C GLU A 328 -16.60 2.27 -0.59
N ILE A 329 -16.43 3.30 -1.42
CA ILE A 329 -15.85 3.15 -2.76
C ILE A 329 -14.38 2.68 -2.66
N THR A 330 -13.62 3.23 -1.71
CA THR A 330 -12.27 2.74 -1.42
C THR A 330 -12.29 1.28 -0.94
N SER A 331 -13.27 0.90 -0.12
CA SER A 331 -13.45 -0.49 0.34
C SER A 331 -13.80 -1.43 -0.81
N ILE A 332 -14.64 -1.02 -1.77
CA ILE A 332 -14.91 -1.79 -2.99
C ILE A 332 -13.61 -2.09 -3.73
N MET A 333 -12.82 -1.06 -3.98
CA MET A 333 -11.60 -1.21 -4.80
C MET A 333 -10.51 -1.99 -4.09
N LYS A 334 -10.25 -1.72 -2.78
CA LYS A 334 -9.27 -2.50 -2.01
C LYS A 334 -9.66 -3.98 -1.97
N ARG A 335 -10.93 -4.28 -1.65
CA ARG A 335 -11.44 -5.65 -1.59
C ARG A 335 -11.31 -6.35 -2.94
N ASN A 336 -11.78 -5.72 -4.02
CA ASN A 336 -11.73 -6.29 -5.36
C ASN A 336 -10.28 -6.54 -5.82
N SER A 337 -9.43 -5.51 -5.78
CA SER A 337 -8.08 -5.60 -6.31
C SER A 337 -7.22 -6.62 -5.56
N CYS A 338 -7.27 -6.62 -4.21
CA CYS A 338 -6.48 -7.57 -3.41
C CYS A 338 -6.94 -9.01 -3.61
N GLY A 339 -8.26 -9.28 -3.61
CA GLY A 339 -8.79 -10.62 -3.81
C GLY A 339 -8.46 -11.15 -5.21
N LYS A 340 -8.68 -10.33 -6.24
CA LYS A 340 -8.37 -10.72 -7.64
C LYS A 340 -6.87 -10.91 -7.87
N ALA A 341 -6.03 -10.02 -7.33
CA ALA A 341 -4.58 -10.16 -7.44
C ALA A 341 -4.08 -11.46 -6.79
N LEU A 342 -4.62 -11.82 -5.62
CA LEU A 342 -4.28 -13.07 -4.94
C LEU A 342 -4.69 -14.31 -5.78
N ASP A 343 -5.90 -14.30 -6.35
CA ASP A 343 -6.36 -15.39 -7.23
C ASP A 343 -5.50 -15.49 -8.50
N ILE A 344 -5.10 -14.36 -9.07
CA ILE A 344 -4.19 -14.28 -10.21
C ILE A 344 -2.82 -14.85 -9.85
N ALA A 345 -2.24 -14.49 -8.72
CA ALA A 345 -0.94 -15.00 -8.29
C ALA A 345 -0.96 -16.52 -8.04
N ARG A 346 -2.03 -17.04 -7.42
CA ARG A 346 -2.25 -18.50 -7.25
C ARG A 346 -2.35 -19.23 -8.58
N THR A 347 -3.09 -18.65 -9.51
CA THR A 347 -3.27 -19.20 -10.87
C THR A 347 -1.96 -19.17 -11.65
N ALA A 348 -1.21 -18.07 -11.61
CA ALA A 348 0.09 -17.94 -12.25
C ALA A 348 1.10 -18.96 -11.69
N ARG A 349 1.17 -19.08 -10.36
CA ARG A 349 2.01 -20.09 -9.69
C ARG A 349 1.68 -21.51 -10.18
N ASP A 350 0.39 -21.85 -10.29
CA ASP A 350 -0.05 -23.13 -10.81
C ASP A 350 0.38 -23.35 -12.28
N MET A 351 0.28 -22.32 -13.12
CA MET A 351 0.65 -22.38 -14.55
C MET A 351 2.16 -22.61 -14.77
N LEU A 352 3.00 -22.20 -13.83
CA LEU A 352 4.45 -22.44 -13.86
C LEU A 352 4.83 -23.88 -13.40
N GLY A 353 3.89 -24.66 -12.88
CA GLY A 353 4.13 -26.00 -12.37
C GLY A 353 5.18 -26.03 -11.25
N GLY A 354 6.17 -26.92 -11.33
CA GLY A 354 7.27 -27.01 -10.35
C GLY A 354 8.09 -25.72 -10.22
N ASN A 355 8.29 -25.00 -11.32
CA ASN A 355 9.00 -23.71 -11.33
C ASN A 355 8.21 -22.60 -10.58
N GLY A 356 6.91 -22.74 -10.44
CA GLY A 356 6.07 -21.83 -9.66
C GLY A 356 6.29 -21.93 -8.14
N ILE A 357 7.05 -22.91 -7.65
CA ILE A 357 7.37 -23.08 -6.23
C ILE A 357 8.70 -22.40 -5.87
N SER A 358 9.53 -22.10 -6.89
CA SER A 358 10.78 -21.39 -6.74
C SER A 358 10.55 -19.87 -6.68
N ASP A 359 11.41 -19.14 -5.94
CA ASP A 359 11.43 -17.69 -5.92
C ASP A 359 12.10 -17.06 -7.17
N GLU A 360 12.72 -17.88 -8.02
CA GLU A 360 13.42 -17.47 -9.24
C GLU A 360 12.52 -16.70 -10.22
N PHE A 361 11.24 -17.12 -10.34
CA PHE A 361 10.27 -16.49 -11.23
C PHE A 361 9.50 -15.33 -10.58
N GLY A 362 9.71 -15.07 -9.30
CA GLY A 362 9.03 -13.99 -8.55
C GLY A 362 7.54 -14.24 -8.24
N VAL A 363 6.86 -15.15 -8.93
CA VAL A 363 5.43 -15.40 -8.75
C VAL A 363 5.10 -15.94 -7.36
N ALA A 364 5.90 -16.88 -6.84
CA ALA A 364 5.73 -17.40 -5.48
C ALA A 364 5.89 -16.30 -4.42
N ARG A 365 6.82 -15.37 -4.62
CA ARG A 365 7.01 -14.18 -3.75
C ARG A 365 5.77 -13.28 -3.76
N HIS A 366 5.23 -12.96 -4.94
CA HIS A 366 3.99 -12.18 -5.06
C HIS A 366 2.81 -12.89 -4.42
N LEU A 367 2.69 -14.21 -4.58
CA LEU A 367 1.63 -15.01 -3.96
C LEU A 367 1.61 -14.83 -2.43
N VAL A 368 2.74 -15.07 -1.75
CA VAL A 368 2.78 -14.96 -0.28
C VAL A 368 2.68 -13.50 0.20
N ASN A 369 3.16 -12.55 -0.58
CA ASN A 369 2.95 -11.13 -0.31
C ASN A 369 1.47 -10.76 -0.38
N LEU A 370 0.75 -11.21 -1.39
CA LEU A 370 -0.67 -10.90 -1.59
C LEU A 370 -1.58 -11.55 -0.55
N GLU A 371 -1.19 -12.67 0.09
CA GLU A 371 -1.87 -13.17 1.29
C GLU A 371 -1.86 -12.12 2.42
N VAL A 372 -0.74 -11.42 2.60
CA VAL A 372 -0.64 -10.34 3.60
C VAL A 372 -1.44 -9.12 3.14
N VAL A 373 -1.31 -8.72 1.86
CA VAL A 373 -2.04 -7.57 1.28
C VAL A 373 -3.56 -7.74 1.38
N ASN A 374 -4.06 -8.96 1.21
CA ASN A 374 -5.48 -9.27 1.38
C ASN A 374 -5.94 -9.24 2.86
N THR A 375 -4.99 -9.34 3.81
CA THR A 375 -5.26 -9.44 5.24
C THR A 375 -5.18 -8.09 5.96
N TYR A 376 -4.17 -7.26 5.69
CA TYR A 376 -3.92 -6.03 6.46
C TYR A 376 -4.80 -4.84 6.03
N GLU A 377 -4.76 -3.77 6.84
CA GLU A 377 -5.52 -2.51 6.64
C GLU A 377 -7.04 -2.74 6.44
N GLY A 378 -7.60 -3.67 7.17
CA GLY A 378 -8.92 -4.23 6.99
C GLY A 378 -8.84 -5.49 6.14
N THR A 379 -9.23 -6.63 6.72
CA THR A 379 -9.30 -7.90 5.99
C THR A 379 -10.31 -7.82 4.85
N HIS A 380 -10.21 -8.74 3.90
CA HIS A 380 -11.19 -8.88 2.82
C HIS A 380 -12.63 -8.90 3.34
N ASP A 381 -12.86 -9.56 4.48
CA ASP A 381 -14.17 -9.68 5.11
C ASP A 381 -14.59 -8.39 5.83
N ILE A 382 -13.67 -7.68 6.50
CA ILE A 382 -13.98 -6.36 7.09
C ILE A 382 -14.47 -5.38 6.02
N HIS A 383 -13.87 -5.37 4.84
CA HIS A 383 -14.36 -4.56 3.73
C HIS A 383 -15.73 -5.01 3.22
N ALA A 384 -16.03 -6.33 3.24
CA ALA A 384 -17.37 -6.84 2.94
C ALA A 384 -18.40 -6.35 3.95
N LEU A 385 -18.06 -6.32 5.25
CA LEU A 385 -18.95 -5.83 6.32
C LEU A 385 -19.20 -4.33 6.23
N ILE A 386 -18.18 -3.53 5.88
CA ILE A 386 -18.35 -2.09 5.60
C ILE A 386 -19.38 -1.89 4.48
N LEU A 387 -19.25 -2.64 3.38
CA LEU A 387 -20.18 -2.57 2.24
C LEU A 387 -21.56 -3.10 2.60
N GLY A 388 -21.63 -4.22 3.34
CA GLY A 388 -22.89 -4.80 3.81
C GLY A 388 -23.69 -3.79 4.63
N ARG A 389 -23.04 -3.10 5.57
CA ARG A 389 -23.66 -2.01 6.34
C ARG A 389 -24.16 -0.88 5.45
N ALA A 390 -23.36 -0.44 4.48
CA ALA A 390 -23.74 0.65 3.57
C ALA A 390 -24.95 0.28 2.70
N ILE A 391 -25.05 -1.00 2.28
CA ILE A 391 -26.15 -1.49 1.43
C ILE A 391 -27.45 -1.70 2.24
N THR A 392 -27.33 -2.19 3.47
CA THR A 392 -28.48 -2.64 4.27
C THR A 392 -28.91 -1.63 5.35
N GLY A 393 -28.03 -0.70 5.74
CA GLY A 393 -28.19 0.17 6.90
C GLY A 393 -27.99 -0.54 8.25
N ILE A 394 -27.63 -1.84 8.25
CA ILE A 394 -27.50 -2.64 9.47
C ILE A 394 -26.02 -3.01 9.69
N ALA A 395 -25.49 -2.67 10.86
CA ALA A 395 -24.14 -3.08 11.26
C ALA A 395 -24.10 -4.59 11.58
N ALA A 396 -22.98 -5.25 11.24
CA ALA A 396 -22.81 -6.69 11.53
C ALA A 396 -22.39 -6.93 12.98
N PHE A 397 -21.85 -5.92 13.66
CA PHE A 397 -21.41 -5.93 15.08
C PHE A 397 -21.46 -4.52 15.67
#